data_53b3a313f6f8c24e7a191387db34f12b
#
_entry.id   53b3a313f6f8c24e7a191387db34f12b
#
_cell.length_a   1.000
_cell.length_b   1.000
_cell.length_c   1.000
_cell.angle_alpha   90.00
_cell.angle_beta   90.00
_cell.angle_gamma   90.00
#
_symmetry.space_group_name_H-M   'P 1'
#
loop_
_entity.id
_entity.type
_entity.pdbx_description
1 polymer ?
#
loop_
_entity_poly.entity_id
_entity_poly.type
_entity_poly.pdbx_seq_one_letter_code
_entity_poly.pdbx_strand_id
1 'polypeptide(L)'
;MRLSGSGWGAGATTLRIAALALVHSTAEYCAPVWCRSADTRLIDPAINDDLRIVTGCLRPTPGDNLPILGGIQPAGLLRNGATLSPARRAMEPRHLFNSLLARPSSANARRIKSRHPFVPAARTLISASGNNIRAAQWGDYQWNAGWADNSTRLRFFIPGTHPPGATLPRRTWVRLNRLRTGVGRFRSCLYKWGMTSSAACECDAEEQTADYVVLQCPIHRPPHGVHGVTVLDDETTEWLINICPEI
;
A
#
# COMPACT_ATOMS: atom_id res chain seq x y z
N MET A 1 -22.32 5.78 -3.96
CA MET A 1 -22.75 4.39 -3.63
C MET A 1 -21.60 3.69 -2.92
N ARG A 2 -21.80 3.11 -1.73
CA ARG A 2 -20.74 2.38 -1.04
C ARG A 2 -20.73 0.94 -1.55
N LEU A 3 -19.61 0.48 -2.10
CA LEU A 3 -19.44 -0.89 -2.62
C LEU A 3 -19.16 -1.91 -1.52
N SER A 4 -18.70 -1.44 -0.35
CA SER A 4 -18.37 -2.32 0.79
C SER A 4 -18.28 -1.55 2.10
N GLY A 5 -18.50 -2.26 3.20
CA GLY A 5 -18.18 -1.86 4.56
C GLY A 5 -17.13 -2.77 5.18
N SER A 6 -16.98 -2.72 6.50
CA SER A 6 -16.05 -3.60 7.22
C SER A 6 -16.55 -5.04 7.34
N GLY A 7 -17.86 -5.26 7.31
CA GLY A 7 -18.47 -6.59 7.48
C GLY A 7 -19.25 -7.10 6.27
N TRP A 8 -19.40 -6.30 5.21
CA TRP A 8 -20.25 -6.62 4.06
C TRP A 8 -19.69 -6.05 2.76
N GLY A 9 -20.21 -6.51 1.62
CA GLY A 9 -19.88 -6.00 0.29
C GLY A 9 -18.91 -6.89 -0.46
N ALA A 10 -18.32 -6.32 -1.51
CA ALA A 10 -17.42 -7.03 -2.40
C ALA A 10 -16.14 -7.51 -1.68
N GLY A 11 -15.63 -8.67 -2.09
CA GLY A 11 -14.36 -9.21 -1.61
C GLY A 11 -13.15 -8.36 -1.99
N ALA A 12 -12.02 -8.59 -1.32
CA ALA A 12 -10.81 -7.81 -1.51
C ALA A 12 -10.31 -7.81 -2.97
N THR A 13 -10.37 -8.95 -3.65
CA THR A 13 -9.95 -9.07 -5.05
C THR A 13 -10.80 -8.20 -5.97
N THR A 14 -12.12 -8.21 -5.81
CA THR A 14 -13.04 -7.38 -6.61
C THR A 14 -12.80 -5.89 -6.35
N LEU A 15 -12.64 -5.51 -5.08
CA LEU A 15 -12.35 -4.13 -4.70
C LEU A 15 -10.99 -3.67 -5.23
N ARG A 16 -9.98 -4.54 -5.20
CA ARG A 16 -8.67 -4.26 -5.79
C ARG A 16 -8.75 -4.02 -7.30
N ILE A 17 -9.49 -4.85 -8.03
CA ILE A 17 -9.69 -4.66 -9.46
C ILE A 17 -10.42 -3.34 -9.73
N ALA A 18 -11.45 -3.02 -8.97
CA ALA A 18 -12.18 -1.75 -9.09
C ALA A 18 -11.29 -0.54 -8.77
N ALA A 19 -10.46 -0.62 -7.72
CA ALA A 19 -9.48 0.40 -7.37
C ALA A 19 -8.50 0.67 -8.51
N LEU A 20 -7.91 -0.37 -9.07
CA LEU A 20 -6.98 -0.25 -10.21
C LEU A 20 -7.66 0.33 -11.44
N ALA A 21 -8.86 -0.15 -11.77
CA ALA A 21 -9.57 0.24 -12.98
C ALA A 21 -10.16 1.66 -12.93
N LEU A 22 -10.59 2.13 -11.77
CA LEU A 22 -11.33 3.38 -11.64
C LEU A 22 -10.50 4.49 -10.99
N VAL A 23 -9.83 4.20 -9.88
CA VAL A 23 -9.10 5.20 -9.11
C VAL A 23 -7.68 5.38 -9.63
N HIS A 24 -6.90 4.29 -9.66
CA HIS A 24 -5.51 4.36 -10.08
C HIS A 24 -5.37 4.74 -11.55
N SER A 25 -6.18 4.18 -12.44
CA SER A 25 -6.15 4.53 -13.87
C SER A 25 -6.42 6.02 -14.10
N THR A 26 -7.36 6.60 -13.36
CA THR A 26 -7.68 8.03 -13.43
C THR A 26 -6.57 8.88 -12.80
N ALA A 27 -6.08 8.47 -11.63
CA ALA A 27 -5.02 9.16 -10.93
C ALA A 27 -3.68 9.14 -11.66
N GLU A 28 -3.42 8.11 -12.47
CA GLU A 28 -2.19 7.97 -13.25
C GLU A 28 -2.30 8.52 -14.67
N TYR A 29 -3.51 8.87 -15.10
CA TYR A 29 -3.72 9.45 -16.41
C TYR A 29 -2.84 10.70 -16.58
N CYS A 30 -2.04 10.71 -17.64
CA CYS A 30 -1.04 11.76 -17.89
C CYS A 30 -0.04 12.00 -16.73
N ALA A 31 0.23 11.03 -15.87
CA ALA A 31 1.20 11.13 -14.78
C ALA A 31 2.57 11.72 -15.21
N PRO A 32 3.13 11.41 -16.39
CA PRO A 32 4.37 12.04 -16.87
C PRO A 32 4.34 13.57 -16.88
N VAL A 33 3.14 14.15 -17.03
CA VAL A 33 2.98 15.62 -17.12
C VAL A 33 2.86 16.25 -15.73
N TRP A 34 2.11 15.65 -14.82
CA TRP A 34 1.75 16.27 -13.54
C TRP A 34 2.43 15.69 -12.30
N CYS A 35 3.08 14.51 -12.38
CA CYS A 35 3.57 13.76 -11.22
C CYS A 35 4.61 14.50 -10.35
N ARG A 36 5.12 15.64 -10.83
CA ARG A 36 6.06 16.51 -10.08
C ARG A 36 5.41 17.83 -9.63
N SER A 37 4.10 17.96 -9.81
CA SER A 37 3.39 19.14 -9.30
C SER A 37 3.19 19.04 -7.78
N ALA A 38 2.93 20.18 -7.15
CA ALA A 38 2.57 20.24 -5.74
C ALA A 38 1.23 19.53 -5.44
N ASP A 39 0.43 19.31 -6.48
CA ASP A 39 -0.94 18.74 -6.36
C ASP A 39 -0.93 17.23 -6.12
N THR A 40 0.20 16.53 -6.29
CA THR A 40 0.35 15.12 -5.91
C THR A 40 -0.04 14.88 -4.44
N ARG A 41 0.26 15.83 -3.56
CA ARG A 41 -0.15 15.79 -2.14
C ARG A 41 -1.67 15.77 -1.91
N LEU A 42 -2.45 16.18 -2.89
CA LEU A 42 -3.92 16.13 -2.83
C LEU A 42 -4.46 14.79 -3.31
N ILE A 43 -3.75 14.13 -4.21
CA ILE A 43 -4.15 12.86 -4.82
C ILE A 43 -3.75 11.67 -3.94
N ASP A 44 -2.57 11.71 -3.33
CA ASP A 44 -2.07 10.60 -2.50
C ASP A 44 -2.99 10.25 -1.31
N PRO A 45 -3.59 11.21 -0.58
CA PRO A 45 -4.59 10.90 0.43
C PRO A 45 -5.82 10.18 -0.12
N ALA A 46 -6.32 10.57 -1.30
CA ALA A 46 -7.46 9.93 -1.95
C ALA A 46 -7.16 8.49 -2.36
N ILE A 47 -5.96 8.23 -2.90
CA ILE A 47 -5.47 6.88 -3.19
C ILE A 47 -5.38 6.06 -1.90
N ASN A 48 -4.86 6.62 -0.82
CA ASN A 48 -4.77 5.94 0.46
C ASN A 48 -6.16 5.63 1.04
N ASP A 49 -7.15 6.50 0.86
CA ASP A 49 -8.52 6.24 1.30
C ASP A 49 -9.17 5.11 0.48
N ASP A 50 -8.89 5.04 -0.81
CA ASP A 50 -9.30 3.92 -1.66
C ASP A 50 -8.65 2.60 -1.22
N LEU A 51 -7.33 2.61 -0.96
CA LEU A 51 -6.63 1.45 -0.40
C LEU A 51 -7.17 1.01 0.96
N ARG A 52 -7.65 1.94 1.81
CA ARG A 52 -8.34 1.60 3.05
C ARG A 52 -9.66 0.87 2.78
N ILE A 53 -10.37 1.25 1.73
CA ILE A 53 -11.57 0.52 1.31
C ILE A 53 -11.20 -0.90 0.87
N VAL A 54 -10.17 -1.09 0.06
CA VAL A 54 -9.71 -2.42 -0.38
C VAL A 54 -9.30 -3.29 0.80
N THR A 55 -8.48 -2.77 1.69
CA THR A 55 -7.88 -3.51 2.81
C THR A 55 -8.79 -3.62 4.03
N GLY A 56 -9.76 -2.72 4.19
CA GLY A 56 -10.59 -2.60 5.39
C GLY A 56 -9.88 -2.00 6.59
N CYS A 57 -8.72 -1.39 6.38
CA CYS A 57 -7.95 -0.73 7.42
C CYS A 57 -8.60 0.56 7.88
N LEU A 58 -8.37 0.91 9.14
CA LEU A 58 -8.88 2.14 9.76
C LEU A 58 -7.99 3.34 9.41
N ARG A 59 -8.52 4.55 9.56
CA ARG A 59 -7.78 5.80 9.29
C ARG A 59 -6.43 5.92 10.01
N PRO A 60 -6.28 5.51 11.27
CA PRO A 60 -5.00 5.58 11.97
C PRO A 60 -3.91 4.64 11.41
N THR A 61 -4.26 3.72 10.51
CA THR A 61 -3.27 2.85 9.86
C THR A 61 -2.29 3.67 9.02
N PRO A 62 -0.97 3.50 9.21
CA PRO A 62 0.04 4.17 8.41
C PRO A 62 -0.16 3.93 6.91
N GLY A 63 -0.02 5.00 6.11
CA GLY A 63 -0.24 4.96 4.67
C GLY A 63 0.68 3.97 3.94
N ASP A 64 1.91 3.80 4.42
CA ASP A 64 2.91 2.91 3.84
C ASP A 64 2.54 1.42 3.92
N ASN A 65 1.67 1.05 4.86
CA ASN A 65 1.19 -0.33 5.01
C ASN A 65 0.09 -0.68 3.99
N LEU A 66 -0.64 0.31 3.50
CA LEU A 66 -1.83 0.09 2.66
C LEU A 66 -1.49 -0.53 1.30
N PRO A 67 -0.47 -0.06 0.55
CA PRO A 67 -0.06 -0.68 -0.71
C PRO A 67 0.30 -2.15 -0.55
N ILE A 68 0.99 -2.48 0.55
CA ILE A 68 1.41 -3.83 0.89
C ILE A 68 0.21 -4.75 1.06
N LEU A 69 -0.72 -4.35 1.92
CA LEU A 69 -1.93 -5.12 2.21
C LEU A 69 -2.89 -5.18 1.02
N GLY A 70 -2.93 -4.14 0.20
CA GLY A 70 -3.74 -4.11 -1.02
C GLY A 70 -3.13 -4.89 -2.19
N GLY A 71 -1.84 -5.26 -2.11
CA GLY A 71 -1.11 -5.84 -3.24
C GLY A 71 -1.04 -4.88 -4.44
N ILE A 72 -1.01 -3.57 -4.18
CA ILE A 72 -0.95 -2.51 -5.19
C ILE A 72 0.30 -1.69 -4.92
N GLN A 73 1.11 -1.46 -5.94
CA GLN A 73 2.33 -0.65 -5.80
C GLN A 73 2.01 0.75 -5.24
N PRO A 74 2.92 1.33 -4.43
CA PRO A 74 2.79 2.73 -4.00
C PRO A 74 2.61 3.68 -5.19
N ALA A 75 1.70 4.64 -5.06
CA ALA A 75 1.35 5.57 -6.13
C ALA A 75 2.56 6.31 -6.73
N GLY A 76 3.56 6.63 -5.91
CA GLY A 76 4.80 7.24 -6.38
C GLY A 76 5.59 6.34 -7.34
N LEU A 77 5.65 5.03 -7.08
CA LEU A 77 6.32 4.07 -7.96
C LEU A 77 5.55 3.87 -9.27
N LEU A 78 4.23 3.78 -9.21
CA LEU A 78 3.37 3.70 -10.39
C LEU A 78 3.56 4.92 -11.30
N ARG A 79 3.55 6.13 -10.75
CA ARG A 79 3.79 7.38 -11.50
C ARG A 79 5.19 7.44 -12.10
N ASN A 80 6.19 6.97 -11.37
CA ASN A 80 7.56 6.90 -11.89
C ASN A 80 7.67 5.90 -13.06
N GLY A 81 7.05 4.72 -12.93
CA GLY A 81 6.97 3.73 -14.01
C GLY A 81 6.27 4.28 -15.25
N ALA A 82 5.13 4.95 -15.07
CA ALA A 82 4.41 5.62 -16.14
C ALA A 82 5.25 6.73 -16.83
N THR A 83 6.14 7.40 -16.09
CA THR A 83 7.04 8.42 -16.64
C THR A 83 8.25 7.78 -17.35
N LEU A 84 8.77 6.67 -16.86
CA LEU A 84 9.96 6.01 -17.41
C LEU A 84 9.73 5.48 -18.84
N SER A 85 8.56 4.94 -19.14
CA SER A 85 8.25 4.41 -20.47
C SER A 85 8.34 5.46 -21.59
N PRO A 86 7.64 6.60 -21.52
CA PRO A 86 7.80 7.67 -22.52
C PRO A 86 9.20 8.32 -22.46
N ALA A 87 9.85 8.37 -21.30
CA ALA A 87 11.19 8.90 -21.19
C ALA A 87 12.21 8.09 -22.01
N ARG A 88 12.15 6.77 -21.92
CA ARG A 88 13.03 5.87 -22.71
C ARG A 88 12.76 5.98 -24.21
N ARG A 89 11.49 6.04 -24.63
CA ARG A 89 11.16 6.28 -26.05
C ARG A 89 11.69 7.61 -26.55
N ALA A 90 11.65 8.63 -25.71
CA ALA A 90 12.18 9.95 -26.04
C ALA A 90 13.72 10.00 -26.19
N MET A 91 14.43 8.97 -25.73
CA MET A 91 15.87 8.81 -26.01
C MET A 91 16.20 8.30 -27.40
N GLU A 92 15.23 7.80 -28.14
CA GLU A 92 15.43 7.34 -29.52
C GLU A 92 15.83 8.52 -30.43
N PRO A 93 16.83 8.37 -31.31
CA PRO A 93 17.42 9.48 -32.08
C PRO A 93 16.40 10.25 -32.94
N ARG A 94 15.31 9.61 -33.38
CA ARG A 94 14.27 10.23 -34.20
C ARG A 94 13.09 10.81 -33.41
N HIS A 95 13.12 10.71 -32.09
CA HIS A 95 12.02 11.21 -31.25
C HIS A 95 12.12 12.72 -31.05
N LEU A 96 10.98 13.43 -31.13
CA LEU A 96 10.92 14.89 -30.99
C LEU A 96 11.59 15.44 -29.73
N PHE A 97 11.51 14.71 -28.62
CA PHE A 97 12.11 15.11 -27.34
C PHE A 97 13.56 14.67 -27.16
N ASN A 98 14.15 13.93 -28.12
CA ASN A 98 15.53 13.44 -27.99
C ASN A 98 16.51 14.59 -27.74
N SER A 99 16.43 15.66 -28.52
CA SER A 99 17.31 16.83 -28.36
C SER A 99 17.21 17.51 -26.99
N LEU A 100 16.06 17.44 -26.34
CA LEU A 100 15.85 18.00 -25.00
C LEU A 100 16.42 17.12 -23.91
N LEU A 101 16.32 15.79 -24.07
CA LEU A 101 16.85 14.82 -23.11
C LEU A 101 18.37 14.63 -23.26
N ALA A 102 18.89 14.64 -24.47
CA ALA A 102 20.31 14.45 -24.78
C ALA A 102 21.17 15.67 -24.42
N ARG A 103 20.61 16.89 -24.40
CA ARG A 103 21.39 18.08 -24.05
C ARG A 103 21.81 18.05 -22.59
N PRO A 104 23.10 18.29 -22.28
CA PRO A 104 23.56 18.44 -20.91
C PRO A 104 22.83 19.62 -20.24
N SER A 105 22.57 19.50 -18.95
CA SER A 105 21.99 20.58 -18.17
C SER A 105 22.99 21.75 -18.12
N SER A 106 22.77 22.81 -18.91
CA SER A 106 23.61 24.00 -18.86
C SER A 106 23.33 24.81 -17.60
N ALA A 107 24.36 25.50 -17.08
CA ALA A 107 24.21 26.41 -15.93
C ALA A 107 23.14 27.51 -16.17
N ASN A 108 22.95 27.91 -17.42
CA ASN A 108 21.93 28.89 -17.82
C ASN A 108 20.51 28.33 -17.86
N ALA A 109 20.32 27.00 -17.98
CA ALA A 109 18.99 26.37 -17.91
C ALA A 109 18.37 26.49 -16.52
N ARG A 110 19.15 26.78 -15.47
CA ARG A 110 18.64 27.01 -14.11
C ARG A 110 17.85 28.33 -13.98
N ARG A 111 18.05 29.31 -14.89
CA ARG A 111 17.33 30.58 -14.86
C ARG A 111 15.91 30.51 -15.39
N ILE A 112 15.63 29.58 -16.28
CA ILE A 112 14.27 29.34 -16.78
C ILE A 112 13.73 28.13 -16.02
N LYS A 113 12.90 28.37 -14.99
CA LYS A 113 12.13 27.30 -14.38
C LYS A 113 11.33 26.62 -15.48
N SER A 114 11.76 25.42 -15.90
CA SER A 114 11.01 24.64 -16.86
C SER A 114 9.60 24.43 -16.30
N ARG A 115 8.59 24.94 -16.98
CA ARG A 115 7.19 24.69 -16.64
C ARG A 115 6.79 23.23 -16.90
N HIS A 116 7.66 22.46 -17.53
CA HIS A 116 7.44 21.06 -17.84
C HIS A 116 8.33 20.17 -16.96
N PRO A 117 7.80 19.58 -15.89
CA PRO A 117 8.54 18.75 -14.96
C PRO A 117 9.00 17.41 -15.57
N PHE A 118 8.52 17.04 -16.76
CA PHE A 118 8.83 15.79 -17.42
C PHE A 118 10.33 15.60 -17.70
N VAL A 119 11.01 16.61 -18.29
CA VAL A 119 12.42 16.46 -18.71
C VAL A 119 13.36 16.19 -17.53
N PRO A 120 13.33 16.96 -16.43
CA PRO A 120 14.14 16.65 -15.24
C PRO A 120 13.80 15.29 -14.66
N ALA A 121 12.53 14.95 -14.54
CA ALA A 121 12.08 13.66 -14.02
C ALA A 121 12.54 12.51 -14.91
N ALA A 122 12.39 12.62 -16.22
CA ALA A 122 12.83 11.61 -17.18
C ALA A 122 14.34 11.35 -17.07
N ARG A 123 15.17 12.38 -16.99
CA ARG A 123 16.63 12.24 -16.81
C ARG A 123 16.98 11.51 -15.52
N THR A 124 16.38 11.89 -14.41
CA THR A 124 16.61 11.25 -13.12
C THR A 124 16.20 9.78 -13.15
N LEU A 125 15.04 9.46 -13.74
CA LEU A 125 14.55 8.09 -13.82
C LEU A 125 15.38 7.23 -14.77
N ILE A 126 15.80 7.77 -15.90
CA ILE A 126 16.69 7.06 -16.85
C ILE A 126 18.02 6.72 -16.18
N SER A 127 18.64 7.71 -15.49
CA SER A 127 19.91 7.45 -14.79
C SER A 127 19.77 6.46 -13.63
N ALA A 128 18.66 6.49 -12.91
CA ALA A 128 18.40 5.58 -11.79
C ALA A 128 18.00 4.17 -12.23
N SER A 129 17.33 4.02 -13.39
CA SER A 129 16.78 2.73 -13.83
C SER A 129 17.78 1.82 -14.54
N GLY A 130 18.92 2.35 -15.01
CA GLY A 130 19.84 1.60 -15.88
C GLY A 130 19.16 1.15 -17.18
N ASN A 131 19.95 0.51 -18.06
CA ASN A 131 19.46 0.07 -19.38
C ASN A 131 18.81 -1.34 -19.36
N ASN A 132 18.97 -2.10 -18.28
CA ASN A 132 18.69 -3.54 -18.28
C ASN A 132 17.29 -3.92 -17.76
N ILE A 133 16.54 -2.99 -17.15
CA ILE A 133 15.22 -3.28 -16.58
C ILE A 133 14.13 -2.68 -17.47
N ARG A 134 13.16 -3.49 -17.90
CA ARG A 134 12.01 -3.00 -18.64
C ARG A 134 11.22 -1.98 -17.79
N ALA A 135 10.72 -0.92 -18.42
CA ALA A 135 9.99 0.14 -17.72
C ALA A 135 8.79 -0.40 -16.92
N ALA A 136 8.09 -1.41 -17.45
CA ALA A 136 6.99 -2.08 -16.75
C ALA A 136 7.43 -2.87 -15.51
N GLN A 137 8.67 -3.38 -15.48
CA GLN A 137 9.21 -4.17 -14.37
C GLN A 137 9.97 -3.31 -13.35
N TRP A 138 10.25 -2.05 -13.70
CA TRP A 138 11.03 -1.18 -12.82
C TRP A 138 10.29 -0.86 -11.51
N GLY A 139 8.98 -0.67 -11.57
CA GLY A 139 8.15 -0.46 -10.39
C GLY A 139 8.17 -1.66 -9.45
N ASP A 140 8.03 -2.87 -9.98
CA ASP A 140 8.11 -4.11 -9.20
C ASP A 140 9.49 -4.30 -8.58
N TYR A 141 10.55 -4.02 -9.35
CA TYR A 141 11.93 -4.09 -8.85
C TYR A 141 12.16 -3.12 -7.70
N GLN A 142 11.76 -1.86 -7.84
CA GLN A 142 11.91 -0.85 -6.78
C GLN A 142 11.05 -1.18 -5.56
N TRP A 143 9.85 -1.70 -5.78
CA TRP A 143 8.99 -2.12 -4.69
C TRP A 143 9.58 -3.29 -3.91
N ASN A 144 10.04 -4.33 -4.61
CA ASN A 144 10.68 -5.49 -3.97
C ASN A 144 11.98 -5.11 -3.25
N ALA A 145 12.78 -4.19 -3.82
CA ALA A 145 13.98 -3.68 -3.15
C ALA A 145 13.63 -2.87 -1.88
N GLY A 146 12.60 -2.02 -1.95
CA GLY A 146 12.12 -1.26 -0.79
C GLY A 146 11.47 -2.12 0.28
N TRP A 147 10.98 -3.30 -0.07
CA TRP A 147 10.42 -4.26 0.89
C TRP A 147 11.46 -4.84 1.84
N ALA A 148 12.65 -5.14 1.34
CA ALA A 148 13.73 -5.64 2.17
C ALA A 148 14.07 -4.67 3.33
N ASP A 149 13.96 -3.35 3.08
CA ASP A 149 14.19 -2.30 4.08
C ASP A 149 12.98 -2.04 5.00
N ASN A 150 11.76 -2.36 4.55
CA ASN A 150 10.51 -2.03 5.25
C ASN A 150 9.86 -3.20 6.00
N SER A 151 10.52 -4.35 6.09
CA SER A 151 10.02 -5.56 6.77
C SER A 151 9.60 -5.35 8.22
N THR A 152 10.08 -4.27 8.87
CA THR A 152 9.75 -3.91 10.26
C THR A 152 8.44 -3.13 10.41
N ARG A 153 7.83 -2.63 9.33
CA ARG A 153 6.64 -1.77 9.40
C ARG A 153 5.32 -2.53 9.57
N LEU A 154 5.25 -3.75 9.04
CA LEU A 154 4.15 -4.66 9.35
C LEU A 154 4.54 -5.55 10.50
N ARG A 155 3.66 -5.68 11.48
CA ARG A 155 3.88 -6.54 12.65
C ARG A 155 4.12 -7.99 12.25
N PHE A 156 3.51 -8.40 11.13
CA PHE A 156 3.65 -9.74 10.56
C PHE A 156 4.09 -9.61 9.11
N PHE A 157 5.24 -10.17 8.80
CA PHE A 157 5.79 -10.13 7.45
C PHE A 157 4.87 -10.85 6.46
N ILE A 158 4.56 -10.19 5.35
CA ILE A 158 3.76 -10.76 4.26
C ILE A 158 4.68 -10.90 3.05
N PRO A 159 5.10 -12.12 2.71
CA PRO A 159 5.92 -12.33 1.51
C PRO A 159 5.08 -12.19 0.24
N GLY A 160 5.63 -11.53 -0.76
CA GLY A 160 5.08 -11.50 -2.12
C GLY A 160 4.15 -10.34 -2.45
N THR A 161 3.75 -10.27 -3.71
CA THR A 161 2.93 -9.19 -4.28
C THR A 161 1.43 -9.34 -4.01
N HIS A 162 0.99 -10.51 -3.55
CA HIS A 162 -0.39 -10.80 -3.21
C HIS A 162 -0.45 -11.27 -1.75
N PRO A 163 -0.98 -10.44 -0.85
CA PRO A 163 -1.05 -10.82 0.56
C PRO A 163 -2.01 -12.02 0.73
N PRO A 164 -1.63 -13.03 1.52
CA PRO A 164 -2.49 -14.16 1.83
C PRO A 164 -3.81 -13.71 2.41
N GLY A 165 -4.92 -14.37 2.03
CA GLY A 165 -6.25 -14.10 2.55
C GLY A 165 -7.10 -13.14 1.74
N ALA A 166 -6.65 -12.65 0.57
CA ALA A 166 -7.45 -11.78 -0.30
C ALA A 166 -8.73 -12.44 -0.83
N THR A 167 -8.81 -13.78 -0.81
CA THR A 167 -9.98 -14.58 -1.19
C THR A 167 -10.96 -14.83 -0.05
N LEU A 168 -10.58 -14.50 1.18
CA LEU A 168 -11.43 -14.66 2.36
C LEU A 168 -12.69 -13.78 2.29
N PRO A 169 -13.77 -14.16 2.98
CA PRO A 169 -14.93 -13.30 3.16
C PRO A 169 -14.54 -11.93 3.69
N ARG A 170 -15.25 -10.88 3.26
CA ARG A 170 -14.90 -9.48 3.57
C ARG A 170 -14.62 -9.23 5.05
N ARG A 171 -15.47 -9.72 5.93
CA ARG A 171 -15.31 -9.56 7.39
C ARG A 171 -14.00 -10.17 7.90
N THR A 172 -13.66 -11.35 7.44
CA THR A 172 -12.45 -12.09 7.80
C THR A 172 -11.19 -11.38 7.28
N TRP A 173 -11.21 -10.94 6.03
CA TRP A 173 -10.14 -10.16 5.43
C TRP A 173 -9.84 -8.87 6.22
N VAL A 174 -10.87 -8.15 6.61
CA VAL A 174 -10.74 -6.92 7.39
C VAL A 174 -10.12 -7.21 8.77
N ARG A 175 -10.57 -8.24 9.47
CA ARG A 175 -10.01 -8.67 10.77
C ARG A 175 -8.53 -9.01 10.63
N LEU A 176 -8.18 -9.82 9.63
CA LEU A 176 -6.80 -10.21 9.35
C LEU A 176 -5.89 -9.00 9.14
N ASN A 177 -6.30 -8.03 8.34
CA ASN A 177 -5.51 -6.83 8.09
C ASN A 177 -5.38 -5.92 9.33
N ARG A 178 -6.40 -5.88 10.18
CA ARG A 178 -6.32 -5.15 11.46
C ARG A 178 -5.34 -5.81 12.42
N LEU A 179 -5.29 -7.13 12.47
CA LEU A 179 -4.23 -7.86 13.19
C LEU A 179 -2.85 -7.50 12.65
N ARG A 180 -2.66 -7.58 11.32
CA ARG A 180 -1.38 -7.31 10.66
C ARG A 180 -0.86 -5.89 10.89
N THR A 181 -1.74 -4.92 10.97
CA THR A 181 -1.37 -3.52 11.19
C THR A 181 -1.31 -3.14 12.67
N GLY A 182 -1.90 -3.93 13.54
CA GLY A 182 -2.08 -3.59 14.94
C GLY A 182 -3.05 -2.43 15.18
N VAL A 183 -3.82 -2.05 14.16
CA VAL A 183 -4.79 -0.95 14.21
C VAL A 183 -6.18 -1.51 13.98
N GLY A 184 -6.93 -1.68 15.05
CA GLY A 184 -8.26 -2.28 15.05
C GLY A 184 -9.05 -1.86 16.28
N ARG A 185 -10.13 -2.56 16.54
CA ARG A 185 -10.95 -2.37 17.77
C ARG A 185 -10.38 -3.13 18.97
N PHE A 186 -9.05 -3.19 19.07
CA PHE A 186 -8.38 -3.64 20.29
C PHE A 186 -8.70 -2.68 21.42
N ARG A 187 -8.86 -3.15 22.64
CA ARG A 187 -9.16 -2.29 23.76
C ARG A 187 -8.13 -1.19 23.98
N SER A 188 -6.85 -1.48 23.73
CA SER A 188 -5.79 -0.48 23.74
C SER A 188 -6.01 0.66 22.72
N CYS A 189 -6.46 0.32 21.50
CA CYS A 189 -6.77 1.32 20.49
C CYS A 189 -8.04 2.10 20.86
N LEU A 190 -9.08 1.41 21.31
CA LEU A 190 -10.35 2.04 21.72
C LEU A 190 -10.14 2.97 22.90
N TYR A 191 -9.31 2.59 23.86
CA TYR A 191 -8.94 3.44 24.99
C TYR A 191 -8.20 4.70 24.54
N LYS A 192 -7.19 4.55 23.67
CA LYS A 192 -6.47 5.69 23.08
C LYS A 192 -7.38 6.64 22.28
N TRP A 193 -8.47 6.13 21.72
CA TRP A 193 -9.46 6.92 20.99
C TRP A 193 -10.58 7.47 21.88
N GLY A 194 -10.54 7.21 23.19
CA GLY A 194 -11.57 7.65 24.12
C GLY A 194 -12.91 6.92 24.00
N MET A 195 -12.94 5.75 23.39
CA MET A 195 -14.15 4.95 23.13
C MET A 195 -14.44 3.91 24.21
N THR A 196 -13.51 3.67 25.11
CA THR A 196 -13.67 2.79 26.28
C THR A 196 -12.92 3.37 27.48
N SER A 197 -13.35 3.00 28.68
CA SER A 197 -12.74 3.43 29.93
C SER A 197 -11.49 2.65 30.34
N SER A 198 -11.23 1.49 29.72
CA SER A 198 -10.09 0.62 30.05
C SER A 198 -9.47 -0.01 28.81
N ALA A 199 -8.15 -0.13 28.82
CA ALA A 199 -7.37 -0.87 27.83
C ALA A 199 -7.26 -2.37 28.14
N ALA A 200 -7.69 -2.81 29.34
CA ALA A 200 -7.52 -4.17 29.83
C ALA A 200 -8.22 -5.22 28.96
N CYS A 201 -7.58 -6.36 28.84
CA CYS A 201 -8.13 -7.53 28.15
C CYS A 201 -9.16 -8.26 29.04
N GLU A 202 -10.03 -9.04 28.43
CA GLU A 202 -11.01 -9.90 29.13
C GLU A 202 -10.34 -11.01 29.95
N CYS A 203 -9.05 -11.28 29.70
CA CYS A 203 -8.25 -12.23 30.47
C CYS A 203 -7.47 -11.57 31.62
N ASP A 204 -7.87 -10.39 32.05
CA ASP A 204 -7.25 -9.57 33.12
C ASP A 204 -5.84 -9.03 32.82
N ALA A 205 -5.35 -9.14 31.58
CA ALA A 205 -4.11 -8.47 31.20
C ALA A 205 -4.33 -6.94 31.11
N GLU A 206 -3.30 -6.17 31.50
CA GLU A 206 -3.35 -4.71 31.60
C GLU A 206 -3.72 -4.01 30.29
N GLU A 207 -3.25 -4.53 29.15
CA GLU A 207 -3.49 -3.91 27.84
C GLU A 207 -3.76 -4.96 26.74
N GLN A 208 -4.92 -4.88 26.07
CA GLN A 208 -5.23 -5.71 24.92
C GLN A 208 -4.70 -5.04 23.64
N THR A 209 -3.46 -5.33 23.27
CA THR A 209 -2.87 -4.96 21.97
C THR A 209 -3.04 -6.09 20.95
N ALA A 210 -2.81 -5.81 19.67
CA ALA A 210 -2.80 -6.85 18.63
C ALA A 210 -1.72 -7.91 18.90
N ASP A 211 -0.53 -7.48 19.33
CA ASP A 211 0.58 -8.39 19.66
C ASP A 211 0.22 -9.28 20.84
N TYR A 212 -0.37 -8.69 21.88
CA TYR A 212 -0.83 -9.48 23.03
C TYR A 212 -1.88 -10.53 22.61
N VAL A 213 -2.86 -10.13 21.79
CA VAL A 213 -3.89 -11.06 21.29
C VAL A 213 -3.29 -12.22 20.51
N VAL A 214 -2.30 -11.95 19.64
CA VAL A 214 -1.70 -13.00 18.78
C VAL A 214 -0.71 -13.88 19.52
N LEU A 215 0.05 -13.31 20.48
CA LEU A 215 1.17 -14.01 21.10
C LEU A 215 0.84 -14.65 22.45
N GLN A 216 -0.01 -14.01 23.26
CA GLN A 216 -0.09 -14.31 24.68
C GLN A 216 -1.51 -14.53 25.23
N CYS A 217 -2.54 -13.95 24.59
CA CYS A 217 -3.88 -13.97 25.15
C CYS A 217 -4.44 -15.41 25.26
N PRO A 218 -4.79 -15.91 26.43
CA PRO A 218 -5.32 -17.26 26.58
C PRO A 218 -6.72 -17.44 25.97
N ILE A 219 -7.46 -16.33 25.82
CA ILE A 219 -8.85 -16.37 25.31
C ILE A 219 -8.89 -16.18 23.80
N HIS A 220 -8.10 -15.25 23.25
CA HIS A 220 -8.23 -14.79 21.88
C HIS A 220 -7.06 -15.18 20.96
N ARG A 221 -6.08 -15.91 21.47
CA ARG A 221 -4.91 -16.29 20.67
C ARG A 221 -5.29 -17.18 19.49
N PRO A 222 -4.78 -16.90 18.25
CA PRO A 222 -4.93 -17.81 17.13
C PRO A 222 -4.16 -19.13 17.37
N PRO A 223 -4.58 -20.25 16.78
CA PRO A 223 -4.01 -21.57 17.01
C PRO A 223 -2.50 -21.65 16.86
N HIS A 224 -1.95 -21.06 15.80
CA HIS A 224 -0.51 -21.08 15.51
C HIS A 224 0.16 -19.72 15.71
N GLY A 225 -0.47 -18.81 16.45
CA GLY A 225 0.09 -17.48 16.75
C GLY A 225 0.47 -16.70 15.49
N VAL A 226 1.69 -16.15 15.47
CA VAL A 226 2.20 -15.34 14.33
C VAL A 226 2.26 -16.15 13.04
N HIS A 227 2.69 -17.41 13.12
CA HIS A 227 2.83 -18.25 11.92
C HIS A 227 1.50 -18.44 11.20
N GLY A 228 0.45 -18.78 11.94
CA GLY A 228 -0.90 -18.96 11.38
C GLY A 228 -1.42 -17.69 10.71
N VAL A 229 -1.27 -16.53 11.35
CA VAL A 229 -1.72 -15.24 10.78
C VAL A 229 -0.91 -14.85 9.52
N THR A 230 0.34 -15.32 9.41
CA THR A 230 1.21 -15.04 8.26
C THR A 230 0.91 -15.94 7.07
N VAL A 231 0.85 -17.26 7.31
CA VAL A 231 0.70 -18.29 6.27
C VAL A 231 -0.78 -18.56 5.95
N LEU A 232 -1.68 -18.35 6.93
CA LEU A 232 -3.11 -18.66 6.83
C LEU A 232 -3.38 -20.15 6.58
N ASP A 233 -3.02 -20.96 7.56
CA ASP A 233 -3.45 -22.35 7.59
C ASP A 233 -4.98 -22.46 7.82
N ASP A 234 -5.51 -23.67 7.61
CA ASP A 234 -6.96 -23.93 7.70
C ASP A 234 -7.51 -23.65 9.09
N GLU A 235 -6.78 -24.02 10.15
CA GLU A 235 -7.20 -23.81 11.54
C GLU A 235 -7.25 -22.31 11.88
N THR A 236 -6.25 -21.53 11.47
CA THR A 236 -6.25 -20.08 11.67
C THR A 236 -7.34 -19.40 10.86
N THR A 237 -7.62 -19.90 9.66
CA THR A 237 -8.71 -19.39 8.83
C THR A 237 -10.06 -19.64 9.50
N GLU A 238 -10.28 -20.83 10.05
CA GLU A 238 -11.49 -21.15 10.80
C GLU A 238 -11.62 -20.30 12.07
N TRP A 239 -10.52 -20.11 12.80
CA TRP A 239 -10.48 -19.21 13.94
C TRP A 239 -10.85 -17.77 13.56
N LEU A 240 -10.31 -17.25 12.46
CA LEU A 240 -10.62 -15.89 11.95
C LEU A 240 -12.11 -15.72 11.61
N ILE A 241 -12.74 -16.76 11.10
CA ILE A 241 -14.15 -16.73 10.71
C ILE A 241 -15.05 -16.78 11.94
N ASN A 242 -14.80 -17.73 12.85
CA ASN A 242 -15.72 -18.13 13.90
C ASN A 242 -15.40 -17.57 15.29
N ILE A 243 -14.13 -17.44 15.65
CA ILE A 243 -13.68 -17.18 17.02
C ILE A 243 -13.06 -15.79 17.17
N CYS A 244 -12.35 -15.31 16.14
CA CYS A 244 -11.66 -14.02 16.21
C CYS A 244 -12.62 -12.90 16.64
N PRO A 245 -12.27 -12.14 17.69
CA PRO A 245 -13.11 -11.05 18.17
C PRO A 245 -13.35 -9.99 17.08
N GLU A 246 -14.34 -9.14 17.27
CA GLU A 246 -14.62 -8.02 16.38
C GLU A 246 -13.61 -6.88 16.58
N ILE A 247 -12.48 -7.03 15.96
CA ILE A 247 -11.35 -6.09 16.02
C ILE A 247 -11.30 -5.14 14.83
#